data_ec98390be2f9c8cdd6b383d3dc68751e
#
_entry.id   ec98390be2f9c8cdd6b383d3dc68751e
#
_cell.length_a   1.000
_cell.length_b   1.000
_cell.length_c   1.000
_cell.angle_alpha   90.00
_cell.angle_beta   90.00
_cell.angle_gamma   90.00
#
_symmetry.space_group_name_H-M   'P 1'
#
loop_
_entity.id
_entity.type
_entity.pdbx_description
1 polymer ?
#
loop_
_entity_poly.entity_id
_entity_poly.type
_entity_poly.pdbx_seq_one_letter_code
_entity_poly.pdbx_strand_id
1 'polypeptide(L)'
;MVADNSLLEPVDYERNVQLFNAGLKAVEDFNNATGKSIKTVLHVAMNPGDANNWVANLKALGIHSFDMLGLSYYPQWQSYTPSELGEFTSKLYQTYGIKLLVAETGHIWTREWNDNCHNLMSKMATGYPEKPCPQLQKDFLVEVKEAVRNNGGAGVIAWAPEWVSSTNVTLWGVGSNWENVAFFDFNNQLLNHGGIEFYSENNVAVTFNVDMSNAGSSAKGYITGEFTADANGNWQIFPMKQVGCSSTYTFTTHLSQGQTGAYYYLSDSVWTARETVPENLQGKWNDRLYQASSTEKEQIISNTWSN
;
A
#
# COMPACT_ATOMS: atom_id res chain seq x y z
N MET A 1 -6.92 -5.61 -19.30
CA MET A 1 -7.98 -6.18 -20.18
C MET A 1 -9.10 -6.66 -19.27
N VAL A 2 -10.17 -5.92 -19.15
CA VAL A 2 -11.39 -6.45 -18.51
C VAL A 2 -12.06 -7.29 -19.60
N ALA A 3 -11.90 -8.62 -19.52
CA ALA A 3 -12.65 -9.50 -20.36
C ALA A 3 -14.13 -9.36 -19.99
N ASP A 4 -14.96 -9.08 -20.96
CA ASP A 4 -16.40 -9.20 -20.81
C ASP A 4 -16.71 -10.64 -20.44
N ASN A 5 -17.09 -10.86 -19.18
CA ASN A 5 -17.36 -12.22 -18.65
C ASN A 5 -18.50 -12.93 -19.40
N SER A 6 -19.27 -12.23 -20.22
CA SER A 6 -20.35 -12.81 -21.05
C SER A 6 -19.83 -13.59 -22.26
N LEU A 7 -18.56 -13.40 -22.64
CA LEU A 7 -17.94 -14.02 -23.81
C LEU A 7 -16.87 -15.07 -23.45
N LEU A 8 -16.62 -15.31 -22.16
CA LEU A 8 -15.62 -16.29 -21.74
C LEU A 8 -16.28 -17.65 -21.54
N GLU A 9 -15.81 -18.63 -22.30
CA GLU A 9 -16.02 -20.04 -21.97
C GLU A 9 -15.56 -20.30 -20.53
N PRO A 10 -16.17 -21.24 -19.79
CA PRO A 10 -15.71 -21.63 -18.49
C PRO A 10 -14.21 -21.93 -18.50
N VAL A 11 -13.49 -21.56 -17.41
CA VAL A 11 -12.06 -21.81 -17.33
C VAL A 11 -11.78 -23.29 -17.51
N ASP A 12 -11.09 -23.63 -18.59
CA ASP A 12 -10.63 -25.00 -18.85
C ASP A 12 -9.33 -25.25 -18.05
N TYR A 13 -9.48 -25.71 -16.83
CA TYR A 13 -8.36 -25.99 -15.95
C TYR A 13 -7.47 -27.13 -16.45
N GLU A 14 -8.02 -28.15 -17.11
CA GLU A 14 -7.24 -29.28 -17.64
C GLU A 14 -6.29 -28.79 -18.75
N ARG A 15 -6.82 -28.02 -19.71
CA ARG A 15 -6.01 -27.39 -20.74
C ARG A 15 -4.95 -26.45 -20.16
N ASN A 16 -5.32 -25.62 -19.18
CA ASN A 16 -4.41 -24.69 -18.56
C ASN A 16 -3.27 -25.41 -17.82
N VAL A 17 -3.55 -26.50 -17.11
CA VAL A 17 -2.52 -27.33 -16.46
C VAL A 17 -1.55 -27.93 -17.49
N GLN A 18 -2.03 -28.40 -18.63
CA GLN A 18 -1.16 -28.92 -19.71
C GLN A 18 -0.22 -27.82 -20.24
N LEU A 19 -0.74 -26.61 -20.48
CA LEU A 19 0.06 -25.48 -20.97
C LEU A 19 1.08 -25.01 -19.93
N PHE A 20 0.68 -24.88 -18.68
CA PHE A 20 1.59 -24.50 -17.60
C PHE A 20 2.66 -25.58 -17.38
N ASN A 21 2.30 -26.85 -17.38
CA ASN A 21 3.25 -27.96 -17.22
C ASN A 21 4.27 -28.00 -18.36
N ALA A 22 3.88 -27.70 -19.59
CA ALA A 22 4.84 -27.59 -20.70
C ALA A 22 5.87 -26.48 -20.47
N GLY A 23 5.41 -25.29 -20.01
CA GLY A 23 6.31 -24.18 -19.66
C GLY A 23 7.20 -24.47 -18.45
N LEU A 24 6.64 -25.01 -17.38
CA LEU A 24 7.41 -25.40 -16.18
C LEU A 24 8.47 -26.45 -16.49
N LYS A 25 8.12 -27.45 -17.31
CA LYS A 25 9.06 -28.48 -17.78
C LYS A 25 10.20 -27.89 -18.59
N ALA A 26 9.94 -26.93 -19.46
CA ALA A 26 10.99 -26.27 -20.24
C ALA A 26 12.00 -25.54 -19.35
N VAL A 27 11.54 -24.86 -18.28
CA VAL A 27 12.42 -24.22 -17.30
C VAL A 27 13.22 -25.25 -16.50
N GLU A 28 12.58 -26.34 -16.07
CA GLU A 28 13.25 -27.46 -15.40
C GLU A 28 14.37 -28.05 -16.27
N ASP A 29 14.06 -28.36 -17.53
CA ASP A 29 15.05 -28.91 -18.48
C ASP A 29 16.23 -27.97 -18.71
N PHE A 30 15.95 -26.67 -18.84
CA PHE A 30 16.99 -25.66 -18.96
C PHE A 30 17.87 -25.57 -17.69
N ASN A 31 17.27 -25.59 -16.51
CA ASN A 31 18.00 -25.58 -15.25
C ASN A 31 18.91 -26.81 -15.13
N ASN A 32 18.38 -28.00 -15.45
CA ASN A 32 19.13 -29.26 -15.42
C ASN A 32 20.30 -29.24 -16.43
N ALA A 33 20.08 -28.73 -17.63
CA ALA A 33 21.10 -28.68 -18.67
C ALA A 33 22.22 -27.67 -18.40
N THR A 34 21.92 -26.59 -17.69
CA THR A 34 22.84 -25.45 -17.51
C THR A 34 23.38 -25.29 -16.08
N GLY A 35 22.84 -26.07 -15.12
CA GLY A 35 23.16 -25.90 -13.69
C GLY A 35 22.62 -24.60 -13.09
N LYS A 36 21.68 -23.90 -13.78
CA LYS A 36 21.03 -22.68 -13.27
C LYS A 36 19.85 -23.04 -12.37
N SER A 37 19.32 -22.02 -11.66
CA SER A 37 18.19 -22.15 -10.74
C SER A 37 17.18 -21.01 -11.02
N ILE A 38 16.68 -20.98 -12.28
CA ILE A 38 15.66 -20.01 -12.68
C ILE A 38 14.36 -20.35 -11.94
N LYS A 39 13.76 -19.32 -11.32
CA LYS A 39 12.52 -19.41 -10.58
C LYS A 39 11.32 -19.24 -11.50
N THR A 40 10.23 -19.94 -11.16
CA THR A 40 8.98 -19.90 -11.91
C THR A 40 7.91 -19.16 -11.14
N VAL A 41 7.16 -18.31 -11.83
CA VAL A 41 6.02 -17.57 -11.28
C VAL A 41 4.80 -17.83 -12.15
N LEU A 42 3.71 -18.29 -11.55
CA LEU A 42 2.41 -18.27 -12.19
C LEU A 42 1.64 -17.03 -11.68
N HIS A 43 1.31 -16.11 -12.59
CA HIS A 43 0.75 -14.80 -12.26
C HIS A 43 -0.74 -14.73 -12.56
N VAL A 44 -1.52 -14.21 -11.61
CA VAL A 44 -2.97 -14.03 -11.71
C VAL A 44 -3.40 -12.65 -11.19
N ALA A 45 -4.48 -12.10 -11.79
CA ALA A 45 -5.11 -10.87 -11.37
C ALA A 45 -6.50 -11.20 -10.78
N MET A 46 -6.52 -11.63 -9.54
CA MET A 46 -7.75 -12.00 -8.81
C MET A 46 -7.58 -11.71 -7.30
N ASN A 47 -8.67 -11.77 -6.54
CA ASN A 47 -8.55 -11.61 -5.09
C ASN A 47 -7.85 -12.82 -4.44
N PRO A 48 -7.28 -12.68 -3.22
CA PRO A 48 -6.59 -13.76 -2.53
C PRO A 48 -7.41 -15.05 -2.33
N GLY A 49 -8.72 -14.93 -2.07
CA GLY A 49 -9.60 -16.10 -1.91
C GLY A 49 -9.75 -16.90 -3.20
N ASP A 50 -9.99 -16.23 -4.32
CA ASP A 50 -10.08 -16.85 -5.64
C ASP A 50 -8.73 -17.41 -6.08
N ALA A 51 -7.63 -16.74 -5.78
CA ALA A 51 -6.28 -17.22 -6.05
C ALA A 51 -5.97 -18.54 -5.29
N ASN A 52 -6.42 -18.65 -4.02
CA ASN A 52 -6.31 -19.90 -3.27
C ASN A 52 -7.08 -21.05 -3.95
N ASN A 53 -8.32 -20.79 -4.36
CA ASN A 53 -9.15 -21.80 -5.05
C ASN A 53 -8.54 -22.17 -6.40
N TRP A 54 -7.99 -21.19 -7.13
CA TRP A 54 -7.30 -21.43 -8.39
C TRP A 54 -6.09 -22.35 -8.20
N VAL A 55 -5.23 -22.10 -7.21
CA VAL A 55 -4.09 -22.97 -6.89
C VAL A 55 -4.57 -24.39 -6.50
N ALA A 56 -5.63 -24.49 -5.67
CA ALA A 56 -6.20 -25.79 -5.28
C ALA A 56 -6.64 -26.61 -6.49
N ASN A 57 -7.34 -25.99 -7.46
CA ASN A 57 -7.79 -26.64 -8.68
C ASN A 57 -6.61 -27.10 -9.54
N LEU A 58 -5.57 -26.26 -9.72
CA LEU A 58 -4.37 -26.68 -10.46
C LEU A 58 -3.68 -27.88 -9.79
N LYS A 59 -3.55 -27.86 -8.45
CA LYS A 59 -2.94 -28.98 -7.69
C LYS A 59 -3.75 -30.27 -7.83
N ALA A 60 -5.07 -30.20 -7.79
CA ALA A 60 -5.95 -31.36 -7.98
C ALA A 60 -5.80 -32.00 -9.37
N LEU A 61 -5.46 -31.19 -10.39
CA LEU A 61 -5.27 -31.60 -11.77
C LEU A 61 -3.81 -31.95 -12.15
N GLY A 62 -2.91 -31.97 -11.17
CA GLY A 62 -1.52 -32.40 -11.40
C GLY A 62 -0.60 -31.34 -12.01
N ILE A 63 -0.75 -30.07 -11.61
CA ILE A 63 0.24 -29.05 -11.96
C ILE A 63 1.63 -29.43 -11.41
N HIS A 64 2.68 -29.27 -12.21
CA HIS A 64 4.05 -29.43 -11.75
C HIS A 64 4.40 -28.38 -10.69
N SER A 65 5.51 -28.62 -9.96
CA SER A 65 5.99 -27.66 -8.97
C SER A 65 6.38 -26.35 -9.62
N PHE A 66 5.98 -25.23 -9.02
CA PHE A 66 6.40 -23.87 -9.35
C PHE A 66 6.74 -23.14 -8.05
N ASP A 67 7.61 -22.13 -8.15
CA ASP A 67 8.20 -21.50 -6.97
C ASP A 67 7.29 -20.46 -6.33
N MET A 68 6.57 -19.66 -7.14
CA MET A 68 5.84 -18.50 -6.66
C MET A 68 4.48 -18.34 -7.36
N LEU A 69 3.50 -17.93 -6.60
CA LEU A 69 2.27 -17.33 -7.12
C LEU A 69 2.48 -15.83 -7.23
N GLY A 70 2.42 -15.29 -8.44
CA GLY A 70 2.33 -13.85 -8.69
C GLY A 70 0.89 -13.37 -8.53
N LEU A 71 0.68 -12.29 -7.81
CA LEU A 71 -0.65 -11.70 -7.61
C LEU A 71 -0.62 -10.21 -7.97
N SER A 72 -1.57 -9.77 -8.81
CA SER A 72 -1.90 -8.34 -8.93
C SER A 72 -2.82 -7.97 -7.77
N TYR A 73 -2.37 -7.06 -6.91
CA TYR A 73 -3.08 -6.65 -5.70
C TYR A 73 -3.25 -5.12 -5.67
N TYR A 74 -4.49 -4.66 -5.85
CA TYR A 74 -4.81 -3.23 -5.92
C TYR A 74 -6.06 -2.87 -5.12
N PRO A 75 -6.05 -1.78 -4.32
CA PRO A 75 -7.22 -1.32 -3.58
C PRO A 75 -8.42 -0.94 -4.47
N GLN A 76 -8.15 -0.59 -5.73
CA GLN A 76 -9.20 -0.23 -6.69
C GLN A 76 -10.21 -1.35 -6.91
N TRP A 77 -9.72 -2.60 -6.97
CA TRP A 77 -10.52 -3.76 -7.36
C TRP A 77 -10.69 -4.80 -6.25
N GLN A 78 -9.97 -4.64 -5.14
CA GLN A 78 -9.94 -5.61 -4.04
C GLN A 78 -10.12 -4.87 -2.72
N SER A 79 -10.89 -5.46 -1.80
CA SER A 79 -11.13 -4.91 -0.46
C SER A 79 -10.25 -5.53 0.63
N TYR A 80 -9.40 -6.49 0.27
CA TYR A 80 -8.46 -7.10 1.20
C TYR A 80 -7.48 -6.04 1.74
N THR A 81 -7.29 -6.06 3.04
CA THR A 81 -6.28 -5.23 3.72
C THR A 81 -4.89 -5.86 3.59
N PRO A 82 -3.79 -5.11 3.81
CA PRO A 82 -2.45 -5.69 3.89
C PRO A 82 -2.34 -6.82 4.93
N SER A 83 -3.02 -6.72 6.08
CA SER A 83 -3.06 -7.78 7.10
C SER A 83 -3.66 -9.07 6.55
N GLU A 84 -4.83 -9.00 5.91
CA GLU A 84 -5.49 -10.16 5.29
C GLU A 84 -4.66 -10.77 4.15
N LEU A 85 -3.91 -9.93 3.41
CA LEU A 85 -2.93 -10.39 2.43
C LEU A 85 -1.79 -11.17 3.09
N GLY A 86 -1.32 -10.73 4.27
CA GLY A 86 -0.33 -11.43 5.08
C GLY A 86 -0.82 -12.82 5.53
N GLU A 87 -2.05 -12.91 6.01
CA GLU A 87 -2.69 -14.19 6.37
C GLU A 87 -2.77 -15.14 5.17
N PHE A 88 -3.18 -14.62 4.01
CA PHE A 88 -3.18 -15.39 2.77
C PHE A 88 -1.78 -15.87 2.38
N THR A 89 -0.76 -15.01 2.50
CA THR A 89 0.65 -15.34 2.22
C THR A 89 1.12 -16.52 3.06
N SER A 90 0.87 -16.46 4.37
CA SER A 90 1.20 -17.55 5.31
C SER A 90 0.49 -18.84 4.97
N LYS A 91 -0.82 -18.76 4.72
CA LYS A 91 -1.66 -19.91 4.36
C LYS A 91 -1.19 -20.59 3.07
N LEU A 92 -0.87 -19.81 2.03
CA LEU A 92 -0.39 -20.31 0.75
C LEU A 92 0.91 -21.13 0.93
N TYR A 93 1.84 -20.57 1.70
CA TYR A 93 3.11 -21.24 1.98
C TYR A 93 2.93 -22.51 2.82
N GLN A 94 2.14 -22.45 3.88
CA GLN A 94 1.89 -23.60 4.77
C GLN A 94 1.16 -24.74 4.05
N THR A 95 0.22 -24.41 3.16
CA THR A 95 -0.61 -25.42 2.49
C THR A 95 0.08 -26.05 1.29
N TYR A 96 0.80 -25.25 0.50
CA TYR A 96 1.30 -25.69 -0.81
C TYR A 96 2.83 -25.57 -0.97
N GLY A 97 3.56 -24.96 -0.02
CA GLY A 97 4.98 -24.66 -0.15
C GLY A 97 5.27 -23.54 -1.18
N ILE A 98 4.25 -22.82 -1.66
CA ILE A 98 4.35 -21.79 -2.68
C ILE A 98 4.49 -20.42 -2.01
N LYS A 99 5.47 -19.62 -2.43
CA LYS A 99 5.63 -18.26 -1.94
C LYS A 99 4.74 -17.29 -2.72
N LEU A 100 4.16 -16.31 -2.02
CA LEU A 100 3.48 -15.19 -2.67
C LEU A 100 4.50 -14.15 -3.15
N LEU A 101 4.40 -13.75 -4.41
CA LEU A 101 4.98 -12.53 -4.96
C LEU A 101 3.84 -11.59 -5.31
N VAL A 102 3.73 -10.42 -4.67
CA VAL A 102 2.87 -9.37 -5.20
C VAL A 102 3.57 -8.81 -6.43
N ALA A 103 3.16 -9.31 -7.61
CA ALA A 103 3.80 -9.01 -8.89
C ALA A 103 3.40 -7.64 -9.43
N GLU A 104 2.24 -7.13 -8.98
CA GLU A 104 1.76 -5.81 -9.31
C GLU A 104 1.00 -5.22 -8.12
N THR A 105 1.32 -3.98 -7.77
CA THR A 105 0.53 -3.17 -6.82
C THR A 105 0.78 -1.69 -7.05
N GLY A 106 -0.09 -0.85 -6.49
CA GLY A 106 0.03 0.60 -6.48
C GLY A 106 -1.05 1.22 -5.62
N HIS A 107 -0.84 2.47 -5.24
CA HIS A 107 -1.79 3.28 -4.48
C HIS A 107 -1.75 4.72 -4.96
N ILE A 108 -2.88 5.39 -4.95
CA ILE A 108 -2.97 6.78 -5.41
C ILE A 108 -2.33 7.74 -4.40
N TRP A 109 -1.60 8.76 -4.90
CA TRP A 109 -1.12 9.90 -4.13
C TRP A 109 -1.99 11.16 -4.33
N THR A 110 -2.84 11.17 -5.38
CA THR A 110 -3.79 12.25 -5.69
C THR A 110 -5.00 11.70 -6.45
N ARG A 111 -6.09 12.47 -6.53
CA ARG A 111 -7.21 12.22 -7.47
C ARG A 111 -7.20 13.18 -8.66
N GLU A 112 -6.28 14.15 -8.67
CA GLU A 112 -6.14 15.11 -9.75
C GLU A 112 -5.56 14.47 -11.01
N TRP A 113 -5.71 15.15 -12.13
CA TRP A 113 -5.20 14.76 -13.45
C TRP A 113 -4.32 15.87 -14.00
N ASN A 114 -3.33 15.51 -14.79
CA ASN A 114 -2.44 16.46 -15.43
C ASN A 114 -2.37 16.28 -16.96
N ASP A 115 -2.92 15.20 -17.50
CA ASP A 115 -3.01 14.98 -18.94
C ASP A 115 -4.45 14.66 -19.37
N ASN A 116 -4.65 14.22 -20.64
CA ASN A 116 -5.97 13.99 -21.21
C ASN A 116 -6.47 12.54 -21.04
N CYS A 117 -5.74 11.71 -20.29
CA CYS A 117 -6.11 10.33 -20.02
C CYS A 117 -6.73 10.21 -18.63
N HIS A 118 -7.90 9.57 -18.57
CA HIS A 118 -8.56 9.30 -17.29
C HIS A 118 -7.75 8.31 -16.46
N ASN A 119 -7.48 8.65 -15.21
CA ASN A 119 -6.84 7.75 -14.28
C ASN A 119 -7.68 6.52 -13.97
N LEU A 120 -7.07 5.34 -13.98
CA LEU A 120 -7.74 4.06 -13.70
C LEU A 120 -8.01 3.88 -12.20
N MET A 121 -7.16 4.43 -11.34
CA MET A 121 -7.29 4.29 -9.90
C MET A 121 -7.84 5.57 -9.26
N SER A 122 -8.81 5.42 -8.35
CA SER A 122 -9.44 6.52 -7.62
C SER A 122 -9.75 6.18 -6.16
N LYS A 123 -9.66 4.90 -5.77
CA LYS A 123 -10.01 4.44 -4.41
C LYS A 123 -8.79 4.40 -3.51
N MET A 124 -9.02 4.80 -2.26
CA MET A 124 -8.10 4.53 -1.16
C MET A 124 -8.21 3.07 -0.72
N ALA A 125 -7.15 2.55 -0.13
CA ALA A 125 -7.18 1.25 0.51
C ALA A 125 -8.17 1.23 1.71
N THR A 126 -8.73 0.07 2.00
CA THR A 126 -9.65 -0.11 3.12
C THR A 126 -8.97 0.28 4.43
N GLY A 127 -9.63 1.15 5.20
CA GLY A 127 -9.11 1.65 6.49
C GLY A 127 -8.20 2.88 6.39
N TYR A 128 -7.88 3.35 5.20
CA TYR A 128 -7.10 4.56 4.98
C TYR A 128 -7.98 5.82 4.97
N PRO A 129 -7.41 7.00 5.29
CA PRO A 129 -8.08 8.28 5.09
C PRO A 129 -8.58 8.46 3.66
N GLU A 130 -9.71 9.16 3.50
CA GLU A 130 -10.33 9.37 2.18
C GLU A 130 -9.51 10.26 1.23
N LYS A 131 -8.75 11.21 1.77
CA LYS A 131 -7.93 12.12 0.98
C LYS A 131 -6.55 11.52 0.73
N PRO A 132 -6.16 11.27 -0.53
CA PRO A 132 -4.83 10.77 -0.83
C PRO A 132 -3.74 11.82 -0.59
N CYS A 133 -2.53 11.35 -0.29
CA CYS A 133 -1.30 12.13 -0.29
C CYS A 133 -0.11 11.21 -0.55
N PRO A 134 1.09 11.74 -0.85
CA PRO A 134 2.30 10.94 -1.08
C PRO A 134 2.64 9.99 0.06
N GLN A 135 2.48 10.43 1.32
CA GLN A 135 2.75 9.60 2.49
C GLN A 135 1.83 8.38 2.57
N LEU A 136 0.52 8.52 2.28
CA LEU A 136 -0.41 7.38 2.28
C LEU A 136 -0.12 6.38 1.15
N GLN A 137 0.41 6.84 0.01
CA GLN A 137 0.93 5.95 -1.02
C GLN A 137 2.09 5.11 -0.48
N LYS A 138 3.04 5.75 0.20
CA LYS A 138 4.17 5.08 0.86
C LYS A 138 3.69 4.11 1.93
N ASP A 139 2.81 4.56 2.84
CA ASP A 139 2.31 3.74 3.95
C ASP A 139 1.70 2.43 3.44
N PHE A 140 0.83 2.51 2.44
CA PHE A 140 0.23 1.32 1.83
C PHE A 140 1.27 0.35 1.27
N LEU A 141 2.23 0.86 0.50
CA LEU A 141 3.27 0.02 -0.11
C LEU A 141 4.20 -0.62 0.93
N VAL A 142 4.53 0.11 2.01
CA VAL A 142 5.31 -0.43 3.14
C VAL A 142 4.52 -1.53 3.85
N GLU A 143 3.24 -1.29 4.17
CA GLU A 143 2.40 -2.30 4.82
C GLU A 143 2.24 -3.56 3.98
N VAL A 144 2.03 -3.43 2.66
CA VAL A 144 1.99 -4.58 1.73
C VAL A 144 3.32 -5.34 1.74
N LYS A 145 4.46 -4.62 1.66
CA LYS A 145 5.79 -5.23 1.71
C LYS A 145 6.01 -6.01 3.01
N GLU A 146 5.67 -5.40 4.14
CA GLU A 146 5.84 -6.02 5.45
C GLU A 146 4.91 -7.22 5.65
N ALA A 147 3.65 -7.10 5.24
CA ALA A 147 2.69 -8.20 5.29
C ALA A 147 3.18 -9.42 4.50
N VAL A 148 3.68 -9.21 3.28
CA VAL A 148 4.22 -10.30 2.45
C VAL A 148 5.50 -10.89 3.06
N ARG A 149 6.46 -10.04 3.43
CA ARG A 149 7.77 -10.47 3.95
C ARG A 149 7.65 -11.22 5.28
N ASN A 150 6.91 -10.67 6.23
CA ASN A 150 6.78 -11.24 7.58
C ASN A 150 6.00 -12.56 7.60
N ASN A 151 5.28 -12.87 6.52
CA ASN A 151 4.52 -14.10 6.35
C ASN A 151 5.15 -15.09 5.35
N GLY A 152 6.44 -14.92 5.05
CA GLY A 152 7.21 -15.88 4.24
C GLY A 152 7.03 -15.74 2.73
N GLY A 153 6.48 -14.64 2.24
CA GLY A 153 6.36 -14.34 0.82
C GLY A 153 7.70 -14.00 0.17
N ALA A 154 7.68 -13.81 -1.14
CA ALA A 154 8.87 -13.58 -1.95
C ALA A 154 9.21 -12.09 -2.09
N GLY A 155 8.22 -11.20 -2.13
CA GLY A 155 8.42 -9.76 -2.29
C GLY A 155 7.23 -9.04 -2.91
N VAL A 156 7.46 -7.76 -3.24
CA VAL A 156 6.45 -6.84 -3.80
C VAL A 156 7.08 -6.01 -4.91
N ILE A 157 6.36 -5.85 -6.01
CA ILE A 157 6.74 -5.03 -7.16
C ILE A 157 5.68 -3.95 -7.35
N ALA A 158 6.08 -2.69 -7.33
CA ALA A 158 5.21 -1.58 -7.72
C ALA A 158 5.04 -1.59 -9.25
N TRP A 159 3.80 -1.45 -9.72
CA TRP A 159 3.50 -1.47 -11.15
C TRP A 159 3.63 -0.08 -11.75
N ALA A 160 4.44 0.03 -12.82
CA ALA A 160 4.62 1.24 -13.61
C ALA A 160 4.81 2.53 -12.78
N PRO A 161 5.70 2.56 -11.78
CA PRO A 161 5.88 3.72 -10.91
C PRO A 161 6.44 4.94 -11.64
N GLU A 162 6.95 4.76 -12.86
CA GLU A 162 7.49 5.79 -13.75
C GLU A 162 6.49 6.31 -14.79
N TRP A 163 5.26 5.83 -14.80
CA TRP A 163 4.29 6.20 -15.84
C TRP A 163 3.65 7.57 -15.56
N VAL A 164 4.47 8.59 -15.74
CA VAL A 164 4.11 10.02 -15.53
C VAL A 164 3.16 10.54 -16.60
N SER A 165 2.59 11.72 -16.37
CA SER A 165 1.77 12.46 -17.34
C SER A 165 2.47 12.58 -18.69
N SER A 166 1.73 12.45 -19.76
CA SER A 166 2.27 12.50 -21.13
C SER A 166 1.27 13.08 -22.12
N THR A 167 1.78 13.76 -23.14
CA THR A 167 0.99 14.16 -24.30
C THR A 167 1.09 13.16 -25.47
N ASN A 168 1.86 12.10 -25.30
CA ASN A 168 2.09 11.10 -26.33
C ASN A 168 0.89 10.17 -26.50
N VAL A 169 0.67 9.73 -27.73
CA VAL A 169 -0.30 8.69 -28.07
C VAL A 169 0.34 7.33 -27.80
N THR A 170 -0.35 6.50 -27.04
CA THR A 170 0.02 5.10 -26.77
C THR A 170 -1.07 4.17 -27.29
N LEU A 171 -0.87 2.85 -27.21
CA LEU A 171 -1.92 1.85 -27.48
C LEU A 171 -3.11 1.97 -26.49
N TRP A 172 -2.91 2.65 -25.36
CA TRP A 172 -3.89 2.83 -24.29
C TRP A 172 -4.60 4.18 -24.34
N GLY A 173 -4.28 5.02 -25.32
CA GLY A 173 -4.82 6.37 -25.50
C GLY A 173 -3.75 7.46 -25.48
N VAL A 174 -4.18 8.70 -25.31
CA VAL A 174 -3.30 9.86 -25.20
C VAL A 174 -3.09 10.16 -23.73
N GLY A 175 -1.85 10.08 -23.26
CA GLY A 175 -1.51 10.35 -21.88
C GLY A 175 -1.27 9.10 -21.03
N SER A 176 -1.21 9.30 -19.72
CA SER A 176 -1.04 8.25 -18.70
C SER A 176 -2.31 8.06 -17.90
N ASN A 177 -2.89 6.88 -17.94
CA ASN A 177 -3.99 6.52 -17.06
C ASN A 177 -3.52 6.06 -15.66
N TRP A 178 -2.23 6.30 -15.35
CA TRP A 178 -1.56 5.85 -14.13
C TRP A 178 -0.77 6.96 -13.42
N GLU A 179 -0.81 8.19 -13.91
CA GLU A 179 -0.03 9.32 -13.41
C GLU A 179 -0.25 9.60 -11.91
N ASN A 180 -1.44 9.31 -11.41
CA ASN A 180 -1.79 9.48 -10.01
C ASN A 180 -1.34 8.32 -9.09
N VAL A 181 -0.70 7.30 -9.65
CA VAL A 181 -0.08 6.15 -8.95
C VAL A 181 1.44 6.16 -9.12
N ALA A 182 1.95 6.91 -10.11
CA ALA A 182 3.39 7.09 -10.32
C ALA A 182 4.08 7.63 -9.06
N PHE A 183 5.40 7.42 -8.95
CA PHE A 183 6.20 7.95 -7.83
C PHE A 183 6.67 9.40 -8.06
N PHE A 184 6.13 10.05 -9.06
CA PHE A 184 6.46 11.41 -9.47
C PHE A 184 5.23 12.29 -9.41
N ASP A 185 5.44 13.56 -9.11
CA ASP A 185 4.42 14.60 -9.19
C ASP A 185 4.14 15.01 -10.65
N PHE A 186 3.21 15.93 -10.86
CA PHE A 186 2.85 16.45 -12.18
C PHE A 186 3.93 17.35 -12.83
N ASN A 187 5.01 17.64 -12.10
CA ASN A 187 6.21 18.32 -12.62
C ASN A 187 7.34 17.33 -12.92
N ASN A 188 7.07 16.02 -12.88
CA ASN A 188 8.05 14.94 -13.05
C ASN A 188 9.18 14.97 -11.99
N GLN A 189 8.87 15.46 -10.78
CA GLN A 189 9.77 15.39 -9.64
C GLN A 189 9.35 14.22 -8.75
N LEU A 190 10.31 13.51 -8.16
CA LEU A 190 10.01 12.48 -7.18
C LEU A 190 9.16 13.06 -6.06
N LEU A 191 8.08 12.37 -5.72
CA LEU A 191 7.23 12.73 -4.60
C LEU A 191 8.04 12.72 -3.30
N ASN A 192 8.00 13.83 -2.58
CA ASN A 192 8.59 13.90 -1.25
C ASN A 192 7.82 12.99 -0.30
N HIS A 193 8.52 12.11 0.42
CA HIS A 193 7.93 11.08 1.28
C HIS A 193 6.87 10.21 0.57
N GLY A 194 7.05 9.98 -0.73
CA GLY A 194 6.14 9.21 -1.57
C GLY A 194 6.52 7.74 -1.72
N GLY A 195 5.83 7.08 -2.64
CA GLY A 195 5.90 5.63 -2.84
C GLY A 195 7.29 5.05 -3.03
N ILE A 196 8.24 5.78 -3.65
CA ILE A 196 9.61 5.28 -3.87
C ILE A 196 10.31 4.85 -2.58
N GLU A 197 9.98 5.50 -1.44
CA GLU A 197 10.61 5.20 -0.16
C GLU A 197 10.21 3.83 0.42
N PHE A 198 9.21 3.14 -0.15
CA PHE A 198 8.87 1.80 0.31
C PHE A 198 9.98 0.77 0.05
N TYR A 199 10.87 1.02 -0.92
CA TYR A 199 12.04 0.19 -1.16
C TYR A 199 13.09 0.29 -0.04
N SER A 200 13.04 1.38 0.74
CA SER A 200 13.94 1.55 1.88
C SER A 200 13.63 0.54 2.98
N GLU A 201 14.68 0.01 3.61
CA GLU A 201 14.57 -0.75 4.85
C GLU A 201 14.54 0.15 6.10
N ASN A 202 14.65 1.46 5.91
CA ASN A 202 14.75 2.46 7.00
C ASN A 202 13.42 3.15 7.30
N ASN A 203 12.29 2.48 7.10
CA ASN A 203 10.99 2.96 7.52
C ASN A 203 10.71 2.56 8.98
N VAL A 204 10.05 3.48 9.69
CA VAL A 204 9.63 3.33 11.10
C VAL A 204 8.12 3.48 11.16
N ALA A 205 7.40 2.51 11.69
CA ALA A 205 5.98 2.64 11.99
C ALA A 205 5.81 3.55 13.21
N VAL A 206 5.42 4.80 13.00
CA VAL A 206 5.18 5.79 14.06
C VAL A 206 3.69 5.86 14.36
N THR A 207 3.32 5.49 15.58
CA THR A 207 1.94 5.53 16.07
C THR A 207 1.75 6.74 16.97
N PHE A 208 0.92 7.68 16.52
CA PHE A 208 0.51 8.85 17.30
C PHE A 208 -0.75 8.51 18.10
N ASN A 209 -0.69 8.64 19.40
CA ASN A 209 -1.81 8.48 20.32
C ASN A 209 -2.15 9.82 20.98
N VAL A 210 -3.44 10.14 21.07
CA VAL A 210 -3.93 11.28 21.84
C VAL A 210 -5.06 10.86 22.77
N ASP A 211 -4.95 11.21 24.05
CA ASP A 211 -6.03 11.12 25.00
C ASP A 211 -6.89 12.40 24.91
N MET A 212 -8.13 12.24 24.44
CA MET A 212 -9.09 13.31 24.22
C MET A 212 -10.00 13.55 25.43
N SER A 213 -9.71 13.00 26.62
CA SER A 213 -10.54 13.12 27.81
C SER A 213 -10.84 14.58 28.21
N ASN A 214 -9.93 15.50 27.86
CA ASN A 214 -10.06 16.93 28.15
C ASN A 214 -10.73 17.73 27.00
N ALA A 215 -11.03 17.12 25.86
CA ALA A 215 -11.53 17.81 24.67
C ALA A 215 -13.08 17.98 24.62
N GLY A 216 -13.78 17.48 25.64
CA GLY A 216 -15.23 17.49 25.67
C GLY A 216 -15.88 16.23 25.10
N SER A 217 -17.13 15.96 25.47
CA SER A 217 -17.80 14.67 25.20
C SER A 217 -18.14 14.38 23.74
N SER A 218 -18.17 15.40 22.88
CA SER A 218 -18.44 15.25 21.43
C SER A 218 -17.18 15.25 20.56
N ALA A 219 -16.00 15.47 21.15
CA ALA A 219 -14.73 15.53 20.44
C ALA A 219 -14.36 14.17 19.83
N LYS A 220 -13.80 14.21 18.62
CA LYS A 220 -13.20 13.06 17.96
C LYS A 220 -11.74 13.41 17.67
N GLY A 221 -10.88 12.40 17.67
CA GLY A 221 -9.46 12.61 17.36
C GLY A 221 -9.23 12.75 15.86
N TYR A 222 -8.54 13.82 15.48
CA TYR A 222 -7.99 14.04 14.16
C TYR A 222 -6.53 14.46 14.29
N ILE A 223 -5.77 14.26 13.21
CA ILE A 223 -4.36 14.62 13.14
C ILE A 223 -4.06 15.32 11.81
N THR A 224 -3.14 16.27 11.86
CA THR A 224 -2.60 16.97 10.69
C THR A 224 -1.12 17.24 10.91
N GLY A 225 -0.33 17.29 9.86
CA GLY A 225 1.10 17.53 9.97
C GLY A 225 1.81 17.41 8.62
N GLU A 226 3.12 17.50 8.63
CA GLU A 226 3.92 17.37 7.40
C GLU A 226 3.70 16.05 6.69
N PHE A 227 3.47 14.96 7.44
CA PHE A 227 3.17 13.63 6.89
C PHE A 227 1.73 13.49 6.33
N THR A 228 0.88 14.52 6.45
CA THR A 228 -0.45 14.54 5.83
C THR A 228 -0.51 15.47 4.61
N ALA A 229 0.62 16.09 4.24
CA ALA A 229 0.66 17.08 3.19
C ALA A 229 0.37 16.46 1.81
N ASP A 230 -0.42 17.18 1.00
CA ASP A 230 -0.55 16.87 -0.42
C ASP A 230 0.76 17.20 -1.17
N ALA A 231 0.83 16.94 -2.47
CA ALA A 231 2.03 17.19 -3.26
C ALA A 231 2.39 18.70 -3.37
N ASN A 232 1.48 19.60 -3.03
CA ASN A 232 1.70 21.04 -2.99
C ASN A 232 2.13 21.53 -1.58
N GLY A 233 2.26 20.62 -0.62
CA GLY A 233 2.65 20.93 0.76
C GLY A 233 1.50 21.40 1.66
N ASN A 234 0.24 21.26 1.23
CA ASN A 234 -0.92 21.62 2.06
C ASN A 234 -1.27 20.47 3.01
N TRP A 235 -1.22 20.74 4.30
CA TRP A 235 -1.55 19.75 5.32
C TRP A 235 -3.03 19.42 5.29
N GLN A 236 -3.33 18.13 5.22
CA GLN A 236 -4.68 17.59 5.25
C GLN A 236 -5.03 17.11 6.66
N ILE A 237 -6.31 17.13 7.03
CA ILE A 237 -6.79 16.66 8.33
C ILE A 237 -7.27 15.23 8.16
N PHE A 238 -6.66 14.29 8.89
CA PHE A 238 -7.02 12.88 8.87
C PHE A 238 -7.74 12.45 10.13
N PRO A 239 -8.79 11.64 10.02
CA PRO A 239 -9.43 11.05 11.18
C PRO A 239 -8.49 10.04 11.84
N MET A 240 -8.47 10.03 13.16
CA MET A 240 -7.81 9.01 13.96
C MET A 240 -8.81 7.93 14.37
N LYS A 241 -8.33 6.72 14.59
CA LYS A 241 -9.14 5.59 15.03
C LYS A 241 -9.25 5.59 16.55
N GLN A 242 -10.48 5.49 17.08
CA GLN A 242 -10.70 5.34 18.52
C GLN A 242 -10.24 3.95 19.00
N VAL A 243 -9.55 3.92 20.12
CA VAL A 243 -9.06 2.68 20.75
C VAL A 243 -10.17 2.10 21.65
N GLY A 244 -10.88 1.11 21.14
CA GLY A 244 -12.02 0.53 21.86
C GLY A 244 -13.09 1.58 22.21
N CYS A 245 -13.49 1.62 23.48
CA CYS A 245 -14.43 2.63 24.03
C CYS A 245 -13.69 3.70 24.88
N SER A 246 -12.38 3.85 24.73
CA SER A 246 -11.58 4.81 25.50
C SER A 246 -11.67 6.22 24.91
N SER A 247 -11.15 7.21 25.62
CA SER A 247 -10.90 8.56 25.12
C SER A 247 -9.68 8.67 24.20
N THR A 248 -8.92 7.58 24.03
CA THR A 248 -7.70 7.56 23.24
C THR A 248 -8.00 7.33 21.76
N TYR A 249 -7.38 8.13 20.91
CA TYR A 249 -7.38 7.98 19.46
C TYR A 249 -5.97 7.71 18.95
N THR A 250 -5.84 6.94 17.88
CA THR A 250 -4.57 6.49 17.31
C THR A 250 -4.51 6.69 15.81
N PHE A 251 -3.33 7.01 15.29
CA PHE A 251 -3.01 7.08 13.86
C PHE A 251 -1.58 6.57 13.66
N THR A 252 -1.37 5.67 12.71
CA THR A 252 -0.05 5.13 12.38
C THR A 252 0.35 5.52 10.97
N THR A 253 1.61 5.90 10.79
CA THR A 253 2.22 6.21 9.48
C THR A 253 3.67 5.73 9.47
N HIS A 254 4.23 5.48 8.28
CA HIS A 254 5.59 4.99 8.11
C HIS A 254 6.54 6.14 7.73
N LEU A 255 7.30 6.63 8.68
CA LEU A 255 8.27 7.69 8.50
C LEU A 255 9.67 7.11 8.22
N SER A 256 10.52 7.86 7.54
CA SER A 256 11.93 7.46 7.40
C SER A 256 12.67 7.63 8.72
N GLN A 257 13.63 6.74 9.02
CA GLN A 257 14.45 6.85 10.24
C GLN A 257 15.07 8.24 10.38
N GLY A 258 14.89 8.84 11.56
CA GLY A 258 15.38 10.19 11.87
C GLY A 258 14.57 11.32 11.25
N GLN A 259 13.53 11.06 10.48
CA GLN A 259 12.65 12.08 9.91
C GLN A 259 12.04 12.92 11.03
N THR A 260 12.10 14.23 10.87
CA THR A 260 11.51 15.20 11.81
C THR A 260 10.42 15.98 11.12
N GLY A 261 9.51 16.55 11.87
CA GLY A 261 8.48 17.43 11.35
C GLY A 261 7.52 17.93 12.43
N ALA A 262 6.49 18.61 11.98
CA ALA A 262 5.50 19.26 12.82
C ALA A 262 4.11 18.67 12.62
N TYR A 263 3.26 18.73 13.67
CA TYR A 263 1.90 18.21 13.63
C TYR A 263 1.01 18.88 14.69
N TYR A 264 -0.32 18.70 14.54
CA TYR A 264 -1.34 19.03 15.53
C TYR A 264 -2.33 17.90 15.69
N TYR A 265 -2.93 17.80 16.87
CA TYR A 265 -4.20 17.11 17.05
C TYR A 265 -5.35 18.11 16.89
N LEU A 266 -6.51 17.60 16.46
CA LEU A 266 -7.73 18.37 16.33
C LEU A 266 -8.90 17.60 16.96
N SER A 267 -9.87 18.34 17.49
CA SER A 267 -11.10 17.77 18.07
C SER A 267 -12.25 17.64 17.06
N ASP A 268 -12.05 18.12 15.84
CA ASP A 268 -12.97 18.02 14.71
C ASP A 268 -12.20 18.12 13.39
N SER A 269 -12.84 17.85 12.27
CA SER A 269 -12.29 17.87 10.91
C SER A 269 -12.03 19.27 10.33
N VAL A 270 -12.00 20.31 11.16
CA VAL A 270 -11.81 21.71 10.76
C VAL A 270 -10.58 22.31 11.41
N TRP A 271 -9.87 23.16 10.67
CA TRP A 271 -8.60 23.76 11.09
C TRP A 271 -8.67 24.59 12.39
N THR A 272 -9.83 25.17 12.67
CA THR A 272 -10.08 25.95 13.89
C THR A 272 -10.23 25.10 15.16
N ALA A 273 -10.41 23.78 15.03
CA ALA A 273 -10.53 22.84 16.13
C ALA A 273 -9.19 22.26 16.62
N ARG A 274 -8.09 22.94 16.34
CA ARG A 274 -6.73 22.56 16.79
C ARG A 274 -6.59 22.71 18.29
N GLU A 275 -5.80 21.84 18.88
CA GLU A 275 -5.35 22.00 20.26
C GLU A 275 -4.51 23.26 20.47
N THR A 276 -4.44 23.73 21.71
CA THR A 276 -3.43 24.71 22.16
C THR A 276 -2.23 23.92 22.68
N VAL A 277 -1.16 23.83 21.91
CA VAL A 277 0.03 23.06 22.34
C VAL A 277 0.69 23.75 23.54
N PRO A 278 1.02 23.03 24.64
CA PRO A 278 1.72 23.59 25.78
C PRO A 278 3.06 24.23 25.37
N GLU A 279 3.42 25.40 25.92
CA GLU A 279 4.60 26.19 25.54
C GLU A 279 5.91 25.37 25.54
N ASN A 280 6.08 24.48 26.49
CA ASN A 280 7.26 23.63 26.60
C ASN A 280 7.33 22.49 25.56
N LEU A 281 6.27 22.30 24.75
CA LEU A 281 6.16 21.29 23.69
C LEU A 281 6.02 21.91 22.29
N GLN A 282 6.03 23.26 22.21
CA GLN A 282 5.81 23.99 20.97
C GLN A 282 7.05 24.01 20.08
N GLY A 283 6.82 23.77 18.80
CA GLY A 283 7.72 24.11 17.73
C GLY A 283 7.59 25.57 17.28
N LYS A 284 8.16 25.88 16.13
CA LYS A 284 8.24 27.25 15.60
C LYS A 284 6.88 27.94 15.39
N TRP A 285 5.85 27.17 15.08
CA TRP A 285 4.51 27.65 14.73
C TRP A 285 3.47 27.28 15.78
N ASN A 286 3.89 27.06 17.03
CA ASN A 286 3.06 26.57 18.12
C ASN A 286 2.50 25.16 17.85
N ASP A 287 3.17 24.41 17.03
CA ASP A 287 2.90 23.02 16.66
C ASP A 287 3.63 22.04 17.60
N ARG A 288 3.23 20.76 17.56
CA ARG A 288 4.03 19.69 18.15
C ARG A 288 5.12 19.27 17.17
N LEU A 289 6.26 18.88 17.68
CA LEU A 289 7.33 18.30 16.88
C LEU A 289 7.38 16.79 17.05
N TYR A 290 7.72 16.09 15.99
CA TYR A 290 8.08 14.68 16.04
C TYR A 290 9.48 14.46 15.49
N GLN A 291 10.09 13.36 15.94
CA GLN A 291 11.28 12.78 15.34
C GLN A 291 11.08 11.27 15.34
N ALA A 292 11.09 10.68 14.13
CA ALA A 292 11.07 9.23 13.98
C ALA A 292 12.36 8.63 14.52
N SER A 293 12.26 7.46 15.16
CA SER A 293 13.43 6.76 15.68
C SER A 293 14.51 6.56 14.61
N SER A 294 15.76 6.70 14.99
CA SER A 294 16.90 6.40 14.10
C SER A 294 17.35 4.93 14.19
N THR A 295 16.80 4.15 15.10
CA THR A 295 17.24 2.79 15.40
C THR A 295 16.12 1.76 15.43
N GLU A 296 14.93 2.16 15.91
CA GLU A 296 13.80 1.27 16.07
C GLU A 296 12.96 1.21 14.80
N LYS A 297 12.24 0.10 14.62
CA LYS A 297 11.28 -0.09 13.51
C LYS A 297 9.87 0.37 13.85
N GLU A 298 9.59 0.51 15.14
CA GLU A 298 8.30 0.94 15.67
C GLU A 298 8.51 2.01 16.73
N GLN A 299 7.63 3.00 16.78
CA GLN A 299 7.67 4.08 17.77
C GLN A 299 6.25 4.49 18.13
N ILE A 300 6.02 4.76 19.43
CA ILE A 300 4.76 5.30 19.92
C ILE A 300 5.00 6.71 20.46
N ILE A 301 4.25 7.68 19.99
CA ILE A 301 4.20 9.05 20.48
C ILE A 301 2.85 9.25 21.14
N SER A 302 2.82 9.40 22.48
CA SER A 302 1.59 9.54 23.25
C SER A 302 1.49 10.92 23.88
N ASN A 303 0.33 11.56 23.71
CA ASN A 303 0.04 12.88 24.23
C ASN A 303 -1.36 12.94 24.85
N THR A 304 -1.61 13.99 25.62
CA THR A 304 -2.94 14.36 26.08
C THR A 304 -3.37 15.62 25.35
N TRP A 305 -4.63 15.69 24.98
CA TRP A 305 -5.24 16.90 24.39
C TRP A 305 -5.10 18.09 25.34
N SER A 306 -4.74 19.24 24.78
CA SER A 306 -4.61 20.49 25.48
C SER A 306 -5.54 21.56 24.91
N ASN A 307 -6.37 22.16 25.76
CA ASN A 307 -7.32 23.22 25.38
C ASN A 307 -6.63 24.56 25.19
#